data_e3cb945e43fb7d9ce6f56ab77800229f
#
_entry.id   e3cb945e43fb7d9ce6f56ab77800229f
#
_cell.length_a   1.000
_cell.length_b   1.000
_cell.length_c   1.000
_cell.angle_alpha   90.00
_cell.angle_beta   90.00
_cell.angle_gamma   90.00
#
_symmetry.space_group_name_H-M   'P 1'
#
loop_
_entity.id
_entity.type
_entity.pdbx_description
1 polymer ?
#
loop_
_entity_poly.entity_id
_entity_poly.type
_entity_poly.pdbx_seq_one_letter_code
_entity_poly.pdbx_strand_id
1 'polypeptide(L)'
;MANAKEDKLKALKLTLDKLDKTYGKGTVMKMGDSPDESVESISSGSLGLDIALGVGGYPKGRVIEIYGPESSGKTTLTLHAIAECQKKGGIAAFIDAEHAFDRFYAEKLGVDIENLIISQPDHGEQALEIADNLIRSGAIDMVVIDSVAALTPKSEIEGEMGDSKMGLHARLMSQALRKLTGSISKTNCTVMFINQLREKIGIMFGNPETTTGGNALKFYASIRLDIRRSTQIKNSDGVVMGNKTRVKIVKNKVAPPFKLAEFDIMYGEGISKVGEIIDHAVEAEIINKSGSWFSYEGTKLGQGRDSVKNLLKDNPELMETLETKLKEVL
;
A
#
# COMPACT_ATOMS: atom_id res chain seq x y z
N MET A 1 25.60 -38.65 24.92
CA MET A 1 24.97 -37.67 24.00
C MET A 1 24.34 -36.44 24.76
N ALA A 2 23.82 -36.60 25.97
CA ALA A 2 23.24 -35.47 26.74
C ALA A 2 24.29 -34.39 27.12
N ASN A 3 25.48 -34.78 27.60
CA ASN A 3 26.56 -33.83 27.97
C ASN A 3 27.01 -32.95 26.80
N ALA A 4 27.17 -33.52 25.62
CA ALA A 4 27.58 -32.75 24.44
C ALA A 4 26.55 -31.69 23.98
N LYS A 5 25.24 -31.92 24.24
CA LYS A 5 24.18 -30.95 23.97
C LYS A 5 24.19 -29.80 25.00
N GLU A 6 24.48 -30.16 26.26
CA GLU A 6 24.56 -29.16 27.35
C GLU A 6 25.76 -28.24 27.20
N ASP A 7 26.90 -28.78 26.81
CA ASP A 7 28.11 -27.96 26.53
C ASP A 7 27.94 -27.04 25.32
N LYS A 8 27.24 -27.48 24.26
CA LYS A 8 26.86 -26.64 23.13
C LYS A 8 25.92 -25.49 23.52
N LEU A 9 24.95 -25.76 24.40
CA LEU A 9 24.03 -24.72 24.88
C LEU A 9 24.74 -23.70 25.76
N LYS A 10 25.67 -24.13 26.62
CA LYS A 10 26.51 -23.21 27.43
C LYS A 10 27.39 -22.31 26.54
N ALA A 11 28.05 -22.90 25.54
CA ALA A 11 28.86 -22.14 24.60
C ALA A 11 28.04 -21.13 23.80
N LEU A 12 26.83 -21.54 23.33
CA LEU A 12 25.90 -20.65 22.64
C LEU A 12 25.48 -19.48 23.54
N LYS A 13 25.12 -19.74 24.81
CA LYS A 13 24.72 -18.70 25.77
C LYS A 13 25.83 -17.68 25.96
N LEU A 14 27.06 -18.11 26.17
CA LEU A 14 28.23 -17.21 26.31
C LEU A 14 28.44 -16.35 25.05
N THR A 15 28.21 -16.93 23.86
CA THR A 15 28.31 -16.23 22.59
C THR A 15 27.22 -15.17 22.47
N LEU A 16 25.96 -15.49 22.82
CA LEU A 16 24.84 -14.55 22.82
C LEU A 16 25.09 -13.39 23.79
N ASP A 17 25.54 -13.68 25.01
CA ASP A 17 25.89 -12.66 26.01
C ASP A 17 27.02 -11.72 25.53
N LYS A 18 27.98 -12.26 24.77
CA LYS A 18 29.05 -11.45 24.15
C LYS A 18 28.54 -10.57 23.03
N LEU A 19 27.64 -11.09 22.19
CA LEU A 19 27.01 -10.32 21.10
C LEU A 19 26.14 -9.21 21.65
N ASP A 20 25.35 -9.46 22.70
CA ASP A 20 24.53 -8.45 23.37
C ASP A 20 25.38 -7.31 23.99
N LYS A 21 26.56 -7.66 24.56
CA LYS A 21 27.49 -6.65 25.06
C LYS A 21 28.15 -5.82 23.96
N THR A 22 28.44 -6.43 22.81
CA THR A 22 29.15 -5.77 21.70
C THR A 22 28.22 -4.93 20.83
N TYR A 23 27.02 -5.43 20.54
CA TYR A 23 26.11 -4.85 19.55
C TYR A 23 24.80 -4.32 20.14
N GLY A 24 24.55 -4.53 21.43
CA GLY A 24 23.33 -4.16 22.13
C GLY A 24 22.37 -5.34 22.32
N LYS A 25 21.55 -5.26 23.37
CA LYS A 25 20.54 -6.26 23.69
C LYS A 25 19.54 -6.42 22.55
N GLY A 26 19.17 -7.67 22.24
CA GLY A 26 18.18 -7.98 21.21
C GLY A 26 18.76 -8.05 19.79
N THR A 27 20.09 -7.90 19.62
CA THR A 27 20.75 -8.08 18.30
C THR A 27 20.60 -9.51 17.79
N VAL A 28 20.63 -10.48 18.68
CA VAL A 28 20.34 -11.89 18.39
C VAL A 28 19.35 -12.40 19.40
N MET A 29 18.23 -12.95 18.92
CA MET A 29 17.18 -13.51 19.77
C MET A 29 16.74 -14.89 19.28
N LYS A 30 16.21 -15.70 20.16
CA LYS A 30 15.52 -16.92 19.78
C LYS A 30 14.09 -16.57 19.39
N MET A 31 13.61 -17.06 18.25
CA MET A 31 12.24 -16.80 17.80
C MET A 31 11.16 -17.20 18.82
N GLY A 32 11.40 -18.30 19.58
CA GLY A 32 10.47 -18.71 20.63
C GLY A 32 10.44 -17.82 21.89
N ASP A 33 11.41 -16.93 22.05
CA ASP A 33 11.45 -15.96 23.15
C ASP A 33 10.84 -14.59 22.74
N SER A 34 10.54 -14.42 21.45
CA SER A 34 9.81 -13.24 20.94
C SER A 34 8.32 -13.44 21.20
N PRO A 35 7.60 -12.46 21.74
CA PRO A 35 6.15 -12.50 21.75
C PRO A 35 5.64 -12.66 20.32
N ASP A 36 4.51 -13.34 20.12
CA ASP A 36 3.77 -13.36 18.85
C ASP A 36 3.34 -11.92 18.53
N GLU A 37 4.23 -11.19 17.89
CA GLU A 37 3.95 -9.83 17.43
C GLU A 37 3.02 -9.95 16.22
N SER A 38 1.74 -9.63 16.42
CA SER A 38 0.82 -9.36 15.31
C SER A 38 1.41 -8.24 14.47
N VAL A 39 1.44 -8.43 13.15
CA VAL A 39 1.95 -7.40 12.23
C VAL A 39 1.00 -6.21 12.26
N GLU A 40 1.45 -5.10 12.83
CA GLU A 40 0.70 -3.84 12.78
C GLU A 40 0.52 -3.38 11.33
N SER A 41 -0.65 -2.84 11.02
CA SER A 41 -0.99 -2.40 9.68
C SER A 41 -1.77 -1.08 9.64
N ILE A 42 -1.67 -0.41 8.49
CA ILE A 42 -2.46 0.77 8.13
C ILE A 42 -3.48 0.30 7.08
N SER A 43 -4.77 0.56 7.32
CA SER A 43 -5.82 0.21 6.34
C SER A 43 -5.56 0.88 4.99
N SER A 44 -5.91 0.18 3.92
CA SER A 44 -5.85 0.71 2.57
C SER A 44 -7.04 1.63 2.22
N GLY A 45 -8.05 1.68 3.07
CA GLY A 45 -9.34 2.31 2.79
C GLY A 45 -10.31 1.42 1.99
N SER A 46 -9.86 0.24 1.57
CA SER A 46 -10.65 -0.79 0.91
C SER A 46 -10.70 -2.04 1.78
N LEU A 47 -11.90 -2.46 2.17
CA LEU A 47 -12.09 -3.66 2.98
C LEU A 47 -11.58 -4.92 2.26
N GLY A 48 -11.91 -5.05 0.98
CA GLY A 48 -11.48 -6.19 0.17
C GLY A 48 -9.96 -6.27 0.02
N LEU A 49 -9.28 -5.13 -0.12
CA LEU A 49 -7.82 -5.11 -0.20
C LEU A 49 -7.18 -5.41 1.16
N ASP A 50 -7.72 -4.91 2.26
CA ASP A 50 -7.22 -5.18 3.60
C ASP A 50 -7.29 -6.68 3.94
N ILE A 51 -8.40 -7.34 3.58
CA ILE A 51 -8.56 -8.80 3.69
C ILE A 51 -7.57 -9.54 2.79
N ALA A 52 -7.43 -9.09 1.54
CA ALA A 52 -6.53 -9.72 0.58
C ALA A 52 -5.06 -9.61 1.01
N LEU A 53 -4.66 -8.51 1.67
CA LEU A 53 -3.33 -8.32 2.25
C LEU A 53 -3.04 -9.27 3.42
N GLY A 54 -4.07 -9.77 4.10
CA GLY A 54 -3.98 -10.83 5.10
C GLY A 54 -3.53 -10.40 6.49
N VAL A 55 -3.23 -9.11 6.68
CA VAL A 55 -2.85 -8.50 7.97
C VAL A 55 -3.69 -7.26 8.27
N GLY A 56 -4.83 -7.10 7.56
CA GLY A 56 -5.75 -5.98 7.77
C GLY A 56 -5.27 -4.64 7.22
N GLY A 57 -4.39 -4.64 6.23
CA GLY A 57 -3.88 -3.43 5.58
C GLY A 57 -2.41 -3.50 5.18
N TYR A 58 -1.80 -2.33 4.97
CA TYR A 58 -0.38 -2.21 4.66
C TYR A 58 0.47 -2.42 5.92
N PRO A 59 1.39 -3.40 5.95
CA PRO A 59 2.20 -3.68 7.13
C PRO A 59 3.13 -2.51 7.46
N LYS A 60 3.19 -2.11 8.72
CA LYS A 60 4.14 -1.12 9.20
C LYS A 60 5.58 -1.61 9.12
N GLY A 61 6.52 -0.68 9.01
CA GLY A 61 7.95 -1.00 8.93
C GLY A 61 8.37 -1.70 7.64
N ARG A 62 7.60 -1.55 6.55
CA ARG A 62 7.82 -2.26 5.28
C ARG A 62 7.80 -1.32 4.08
N VAL A 63 8.48 -1.78 3.03
CA VAL A 63 8.43 -1.16 1.70
C VAL A 63 7.33 -1.81 0.88
N ILE A 64 6.49 -0.97 0.26
CA ILE A 64 5.37 -1.36 -0.59
C ILE A 64 5.56 -0.72 -1.97
N GLU A 65 5.38 -1.48 -3.02
CA GLU A 65 5.34 -0.96 -4.39
C GLU A 65 3.91 -1.11 -4.95
N ILE A 66 3.37 0.00 -5.44
CA ILE A 66 2.09 0.04 -6.16
C ILE A 66 2.40 0.44 -7.60
N TYR A 67 2.05 -0.40 -8.55
CA TYR A 67 2.33 -0.13 -9.96
C TYR A 67 1.15 -0.51 -10.85
N GLY A 68 1.08 0.11 -12.00
CA GLY A 68 0.04 -0.13 -12.98
C GLY A 68 0.05 0.92 -14.09
N PRO A 69 -0.85 0.80 -15.07
CA PRO A 69 -1.02 1.77 -16.13
C PRO A 69 -1.32 3.17 -15.60
N GLU A 70 -1.20 4.17 -16.45
CA GLU A 70 -1.63 5.53 -16.15
C GLU A 70 -3.12 5.57 -15.79
N SER A 71 -3.48 6.47 -14.89
CA SER A 71 -4.86 6.66 -14.40
C SER A 71 -5.53 5.39 -13.84
N SER A 72 -4.77 4.39 -13.39
CA SER A 72 -5.32 3.15 -12.81
C SER A 72 -5.78 3.30 -11.36
N GLY A 73 -5.53 4.45 -10.71
CA GLY A 73 -5.89 4.72 -9.32
C GLY A 73 -4.75 4.53 -8.32
N LYS A 74 -3.48 4.51 -8.76
CA LYS A 74 -2.31 4.36 -7.87
C LYS A 74 -2.27 5.44 -6.79
N THR A 75 -2.30 6.71 -7.19
CA THR A 75 -2.30 7.86 -6.28
C THR A 75 -3.55 7.88 -5.40
N THR A 76 -4.73 7.56 -5.96
CA THR A 76 -5.97 7.44 -5.18
C THR A 76 -5.83 6.44 -4.04
N LEU A 77 -5.26 5.26 -4.31
CA LEU A 77 -5.06 4.21 -3.31
C LEU A 77 -4.10 4.66 -2.20
N THR A 78 -3.03 5.39 -2.54
CA THR A 78 -2.09 5.91 -1.53
C THR A 78 -2.68 7.07 -0.73
N LEU A 79 -3.50 7.94 -1.33
CA LEU A 79 -4.19 9.00 -0.60
C LEU A 79 -5.19 8.45 0.41
N HIS A 80 -5.93 7.38 0.07
CA HIS A 80 -6.76 6.68 1.04
C HIS A 80 -5.93 6.10 2.20
N ALA A 81 -4.77 5.49 1.91
CA ALA A 81 -3.88 4.98 2.95
C ALA A 81 -3.37 6.11 3.88
N ILE A 82 -3.04 7.29 3.34
CA ILE A 82 -2.69 8.47 4.12
C ILE A 82 -3.86 8.89 5.02
N ALA A 83 -5.07 9.00 4.47
CA ALA A 83 -6.25 9.36 5.24
C ALA A 83 -6.51 8.37 6.39
N GLU A 84 -6.39 7.06 6.14
CA GLU A 84 -6.55 6.03 7.18
C GLU A 84 -5.42 6.07 8.22
N CYS A 85 -4.19 6.41 7.82
CA CYS A 85 -3.07 6.65 8.73
C CYS A 85 -3.37 7.82 9.68
N GLN A 86 -3.77 8.96 9.12
CA GLN A 86 -4.08 10.18 9.87
C GLN A 86 -5.29 10.01 10.80
N LYS A 87 -6.34 9.28 10.40
CA LYS A 87 -7.50 8.95 11.25
C LYS A 87 -7.11 8.20 12.52
N LYS A 88 -6.02 7.42 12.48
CA LYS A 88 -5.46 6.73 13.66
C LYS A 88 -4.44 7.58 14.43
N GLY A 89 -4.32 8.86 14.12
CA GLY A 89 -3.36 9.78 14.74
C GLY A 89 -1.94 9.66 14.21
N GLY A 90 -1.72 8.92 13.12
CA GLY A 90 -0.42 8.79 12.48
C GLY A 90 -0.05 10.02 11.64
N ILE A 91 1.25 10.22 11.45
CA ILE A 91 1.81 11.33 10.66
C ILE A 91 2.27 10.78 9.31
N ALA A 92 1.81 11.41 8.23
CA ALA A 92 2.13 11.02 6.87
C ALA A 92 2.90 12.10 6.12
N ALA A 93 3.78 11.67 5.21
CA ALA A 93 4.48 12.53 4.29
C ALA A 93 4.27 12.08 2.84
N PHE A 94 4.14 13.03 1.93
CA PHE A 94 3.99 12.81 0.50
C PHE A 94 5.14 13.50 -0.25
N ILE A 95 5.94 12.73 -0.96
CA ILE A 95 7.02 13.22 -1.81
C ILE A 95 6.53 13.20 -3.24
N ASP A 96 6.17 14.38 -3.73
CA ASP A 96 5.61 14.63 -5.06
C ASP A 96 6.73 14.92 -6.06
N ALA A 97 7.33 13.88 -6.62
CA ALA A 97 8.37 14.02 -7.64
C ALA A 97 7.80 14.30 -9.04
N GLU A 98 6.50 14.12 -9.25
CA GLU A 98 5.81 14.46 -10.51
C GLU A 98 5.31 15.91 -10.53
N HIS A 99 5.32 16.62 -9.39
CA HIS A 99 4.77 17.98 -9.22
C HIS A 99 3.29 18.08 -9.63
N ALA A 100 2.51 17.04 -9.32
CA ALA A 100 1.13 16.87 -9.76
C ALA A 100 0.14 16.62 -8.62
N PHE A 101 0.52 16.95 -7.38
CA PHE A 101 -0.34 16.74 -6.21
C PHE A 101 -1.58 17.61 -6.25
N ASP A 102 -2.76 16.98 -6.25
CA ASP A 102 -4.05 17.66 -6.21
C ASP A 102 -4.56 17.73 -4.76
N ARG A 103 -4.42 18.93 -4.15
CA ARG A 103 -4.87 19.24 -2.81
C ARG A 103 -6.37 19.01 -2.61
N PHE A 104 -7.18 19.45 -3.57
CA PHE A 104 -8.64 19.37 -3.47
C PHE A 104 -9.13 17.92 -3.57
N TYR A 105 -8.47 17.13 -4.40
CA TYR A 105 -8.78 15.72 -4.50
C TYR A 105 -8.37 14.97 -3.23
N ALA A 106 -7.18 15.23 -2.69
CA ALA A 106 -6.71 14.63 -1.45
C ALA A 106 -7.67 14.93 -0.28
N GLU A 107 -8.12 16.18 -0.14
CA GLU A 107 -9.09 16.60 0.89
C GLU A 107 -10.42 15.84 0.75
N LYS A 108 -10.94 15.69 -0.48
CA LYS A 108 -12.17 14.91 -0.74
C LYS A 108 -12.04 13.44 -0.37
N LEU A 109 -10.85 12.88 -0.45
CA LEU A 109 -10.57 11.50 -0.03
C LEU A 109 -10.40 11.35 1.49
N GLY A 110 -10.48 12.47 2.23
CA GLY A 110 -10.38 12.49 3.68
C GLY A 110 -8.97 12.69 4.22
N VAL A 111 -8.03 13.11 3.38
CA VAL A 111 -6.69 13.50 3.84
C VAL A 111 -6.77 14.82 4.59
N ASP A 112 -6.24 14.86 5.79
CA ASP A 112 -6.00 16.08 6.55
C ASP A 112 -4.78 16.80 5.94
N ILE A 113 -5.08 17.74 5.04
CA ILE A 113 -4.07 18.49 4.28
C ILE A 113 -3.29 19.49 5.12
N GLU A 114 -3.86 19.97 6.24
CA GLU A 114 -3.17 20.89 7.15
C GLU A 114 -2.04 20.18 7.93
N ASN A 115 -2.16 18.87 8.13
CA ASN A 115 -1.18 18.04 8.84
C ASN A 115 -0.41 17.11 7.90
N LEU A 116 -0.62 17.17 6.59
CA LEU A 116 0.16 16.43 5.62
C LEU A 116 1.50 17.10 5.34
N ILE A 117 2.60 16.37 5.55
CA ILE A 117 3.93 16.85 5.15
C ILE A 117 4.09 16.60 3.65
N ILE A 118 4.31 17.66 2.87
CA ILE A 118 4.54 17.55 1.42
C ILE A 118 5.91 18.08 1.04
N SER A 119 6.57 17.42 0.09
CA SER A 119 7.83 17.85 -0.51
C SER A 119 7.80 17.66 -2.01
N GLN A 120 8.31 18.65 -2.76
CA GLN A 120 8.44 18.63 -4.20
C GLN A 120 9.93 18.78 -4.57
N PRO A 121 10.68 17.68 -4.62
CA PRO A 121 12.12 17.70 -4.86
C PRO A 121 12.46 17.95 -6.33
N ASP A 122 13.62 18.57 -6.57
CA ASP A 122 14.11 18.87 -7.92
C ASP A 122 14.72 17.64 -8.62
N HIS A 123 15.20 16.65 -7.87
CA HIS A 123 15.85 15.45 -8.41
C HIS A 123 15.74 14.25 -7.44
N GLY A 124 16.02 13.05 -7.98
CA GLY A 124 15.82 11.79 -7.27
C GLY A 124 16.64 11.63 -5.98
N GLU A 125 17.91 12.09 -5.97
CA GLU A 125 18.76 12.06 -4.77
C GLU A 125 18.15 12.89 -3.64
N GLN A 126 17.66 14.10 -3.95
CA GLN A 126 17.03 14.98 -2.97
C GLN A 126 15.73 14.34 -2.42
N ALA A 127 14.88 13.77 -3.29
CA ALA A 127 13.68 13.07 -2.87
C ALA A 127 13.98 11.95 -1.86
N LEU A 128 14.96 11.12 -2.18
CA LEU A 128 15.32 9.96 -1.37
C LEU A 128 16.07 10.34 -0.07
N GLU A 129 16.82 11.44 -0.06
CA GLU A 129 17.43 11.99 1.15
C GLU A 129 16.37 12.60 2.09
N ILE A 130 15.39 13.32 1.55
CA ILE A 130 14.26 13.84 2.33
C ILE A 130 13.51 12.66 2.96
N ALA A 131 13.21 11.61 2.18
CA ALA A 131 12.58 10.40 2.69
C ALA A 131 13.40 9.76 3.82
N ASP A 132 14.71 9.59 3.64
CA ASP A 132 15.60 9.01 4.67
C ASP A 132 15.58 9.82 5.97
N ASN A 133 15.64 11.14 5.88
CA ASN A 133 15.62 12.02 7.05
C ASN A 133 14.27 11.95 7.79
N LEU A 134 13.16 11.98 7.05
CA LEU A 134 11.82 11.85 7.62
C LEU A 134 11.65 10.50 8.34
N ILE A 135 12.03 9.40 7.69
CA ILE A 135 11.95 8.06 8.27
C ILE A 135 12.82 7.95 9.53
N ARG A 136 14.05 8.45 9.47
CA ARG A 136 15.01 8.39 10.60
C ARG A 136 14.59 9.20 11.80
N SER A 137 13.75 10.20 11.63
CA SER A 137 13.20 10.98 12.74
C SER A 137 12.40 10.12 13.72
N GLY A 138 11.84 8.99 13.25
CA GLY A 138 10.98 8.11 14.03
C GLY A 138 9.60 8.71 14.33
N ALA A 139 9.29 9.88 13.77
CA ALA A 139 8.02 10.58 13.98
C ALA A 139 7.01 10.34 12.86
N ILE A 140 7.43 9.73 11.74
CA ILE A 140 6.59 9.53 10.55
C ILE A 140 6.14 8.07 10.47
N ASP A 141 4.83 7.85 10.38
CA ASP A 141 4.24 6.52 10.23
C ASP A 141 4.17 6.07 8.78
N MET A 142 4.00 7.01 7.85
CA MET A 142 3.89 6.71 6.42
C MET A 142 4.60 7.73 5.55
N VAL A 143 5.35 7.25 4.55
CA VAL A 143 5.93 8.07 3.47
C VAL A 143 5.45 7.52 2.14
N VAL A 144 4.87 8.37 1.30
CA VAL A 144 4.51 8.06 -0.10
C VAL A 144 5.46 8.79 -1.03
N ILE A 145 5.97 8.10 -2.05
CA ILE A 145 6.83 8.67 -3.11
C ILE A 145 6.11 8.48 -4.44
N ASP A 146 5.66 9.57 -5.05
CA ASP A 146 4.96 9.60 -6.34
C ASP A 146 5.75 10.41 -7.36
N SER A 147 6.36 9.80 -8.35
CA SER A 147 6.53 8.38 -8.57
C SER A 147 8.02 8.03 -8.77
N VAL A 148 8.34 6.71 -8.69
CA VAL A 148 9.71 6.22 -8.99
C VAL A 148 10.17 6.66 -10.37
N ALA A 149 9.27 6.72 -11.35
CA ALA A 149 9.59 7.14 -12.73
C ALA A 149 10.11 8.57 -12.80
N ALA A 150 9.71 9.44 -11.88
CA ALA A 150 10.11 10.85 -11.81
C ALA A 150 11.38 11.10 -10.98
N LEU A 151 11.91 10.07 -10.29
CA LEU A 151 13.16 10.19 -9.53
C LEU A 151 14.38 10.27 -10.45
N THR A 152 14.46 11.33 -11.23
CA THR A 152 15.57 11.53 -12.18
C THR A 152 16.86 11.83 -11.43
N PRO A 153 17.96 11.11 -11.73
CA PRO A 153 19.27 11.40 -11.12
C PRO A 153 19.74 12.82 -11.44
N LYS A 154 20.30 13.50 -10.44
CA LYS A 154 20.82 14.87 -10.57
C LYS A 154 21.76 15.02 -11.78
N SER A 155 22.69 14.09 -11.95
CA SER A 155 23.63 14.09 -13.07
C SER A 155 22.97 13.94 -14.45
N GLU A 156 21.74 13.41 -14.51
CA GLU A 156 20.95 13.34 -15.75
C GLU A 156 20.32 14.69 -16.06
N ILE A 157 19.84 15.41 -15.03
CA ILE A 157 19.26 16.75 -15.18
C ILE A 157 20.33 17.78 -15.56
N GLU A 158 21.54 17.68 -14.99
CA GLU A 158 22.66 18.58 -15.27
C GLU A 158 23.39 18.26 -16.58
N GLY A 159 23.06 17.15 -17.26
CA GLY A 159 23.63 16.75 -18.54
C GLY A 159 23.03 17.49 -19.72
N GLU A 160 23.65 17.35 -20.89
CA GLU A 160 23.11 17.91 -22.12
C GLU A 160 21.95 17.07 -22.66
N MET A 161 21.04 17.73 -23.40
CA MET A 161 19.93 17.04 -24.06
C MET A 161 20.47 16.02 -25.07
N GLY A 162 20.11 14.74 -24.87
CA GLY A 162 20.55 13.63 -25.73
C GLY A 162 21.67 12.77 -25.13
N ASP A 163 22.23 13.15 -23.99
CA ASP A 163 23.21 12.33 -23.27
C ASP A 163 22.60 11.00 -22.84
N SER A 164 23.20 9.89 -23.26
CA SER A 164 22.78 8.57 -22.85
C SER A 164 23.42 8.20 -21.51
N LYS A 165 22.65 8.25 -20.42
CA LYS A 165 23.11 7.89 -19.07
C LYS A 165 22.43 6.62 -18.57
N MET A 166 22.62 5.52 -19.31
CA MET A 166 22.01 4.22 -19.00
C MET A 166 22.35 3.73 -17.59
N GLY A 167 21.31 3.27 -16.88
CA GLY A 167 21.46 2.57 -15.59
C GLY A 167 21.62 3.46 -14.36
N LEU A 168 21.75 4.79 -14.49
CA LEU A 168 21.88 5.69 -13.35
C LEU A 168 20.68 5.62 -12.40
N HIS A 169 19.48 5.65 -12.93
CA HIS A 169 18.24 5.54 -12.16
C HIS A 169 18.16 4.21 -11.38
N ALA A 170 18.51 3.09 -12.02
CA ALA A 170 18.55 1.79 -11.32
C ALA A 170 19.63 1.74 -10.23
N ARG A 171 20.78 2.41 -10.43
CA ARG A 171 21.84 2.54 -9.44
C ARG A 171 21.41 3.39 -8.26
N LEU A 172 20.75 4.53 -8.50
CA LEU A 172 20.18 5.41 -7.49
C LEU A 172 19.19 4.65 -6.60
N MET A 173 18.22 3.96 -7.21
CA MET A 173 17.23 3.16 -6.49
C MET A 173 17.87 2.04 -5.67
N SER A 174 18.88 1.36 -6.21
CA SER A 174 19.59 0.28 -5.50
C SER A 174 20.35 0.81 -4.28
N GLN A 175 20.97 1.98 -4.38
CA GLN A 175 21.68 2.62 -3.28
C GLN A 175 20.71 3.10 -2.20
N ALA A 176 19.65 3.79 -2.59
CA ALA A 176 18.64 4.31 -1.67
C ALA A 176 17.95 3.20 -0.88
N LEU A 177 17.48 2.15 -1.54
CA LEU A 177 16.76 1.06 -0.87
C LEU A 177 17.64 0.30 0.13
N ARG A 178 18.94 0.12 -0.16
CA ARG A 178 19.89 -0.44 0.83
C ARG A 178 20.00 0.41 2.08
N LYS A 179 19.95 1.74 1.94
CA LYS A 179 20.02 2.69 3.06
C LYS A 179 18.69 2.75 3.83
N LEU A 180 17.58 2.91 3.10
CA LEU A 180 16.26 3.11 3.67
C LEU A 180 15.72 1.90 4.42
N THR A 181 15.94 0.68 3.91
CA THR A 181 15.30 -0.54 4.46
C THR A 181 15.61 -0.76 5.94
N GLY A 182 16.86 -0.47 6.37
CA GLY A 182 17.24 -0.59 7.76
C GLY A 182 16.56 0.45 8.67
N SER A 183 16.39 1.67 8.20
CA SER A 183 15.70 2.74 8.92
C SER A 183 14.19 2.46 9.00
N ILE A 184 13.58 2.08 7.88
CA ILE A 184 12.15 1.73 7.77
C ILE A 184 11.74 0.68 8.81
N SER A 185 12.51 -0.42 8.91
CA SER A 185 12.22 -1.49 9.86
C SER A 185 12.36 -1.04 11.32
N LYS A 186 13.37 -0.19 11.63
CA LYS A 186 13.64 0.28 12.99
C LYS A 186 12.62 1.30 13.50
N THR A 187 12.12 2.15 12.62
CA THR A 187 11.17 3.21 12.96
C THR A 187 9.71 2.79 12.78
N ASN A 188 9.46 1.58 12.32
CA ASN A 188 8.12 1.06 12.00
C ASN A 188 7.35 1.92 10.98
N CYS A 189 8.07 2.70 10.16
CA CYS A 189 7.49 3.55 9.12
C CYS A 189 7.10 2.72 7.89
N THR A 190 5.92 2.93 7.33
CA THR A 190 5.49 2.34 6.06
C THR A 190 5.93 3.23 4.89
N VAL A 191 6.67 2.68 3.92
CA VAL A 191 7.09 3.45 2.74
C VAL A 191 6.47 2.88 1.48
N MET A 192 5.69 3.71 0.79
CA MET A 192 4.98 3.35 -0.43
C MET A 192 5.64 4.03 -1.64
N PHE A 193 6.04 3.22 -2.60
CA PHE A 193 6.53 3.69 -3.90
C PHE A 193 5.47 3.49 -4.96
N ILE A 194 5.01 4.57 -5.58
CA ILE A 194 4.19 4.51 -6.79
C ILE A 194 5.13 4.33 -7.97
N ASN A 195 4.83 3.38 -8.85
CA ASN A 195 5.65 3.09 -10.00
C ASN A 195 4.81 2.99 -11.30
N GLN A 196 5.46 3.28 -12.40
CA GLN A 196 4.85 3.22 -13.72
C GLN A 196 5.31 1.95 -14.45
N LEU A 197 4.47 1.45 -15.33
CA LEU A 197 4.81 0.37 -16.24
C LEU A 197 5.51 0.90 -17.49
N ARG A 198 6.46 0.13 -18.00
CA ARG A 198 7.13 0.31 -19.27
C ARG A 198 7.14 -1.02 -20.00
N GLU A 199 7.20 -0.98 -21.30
CA GLU A 199 7.34 -2.17 -22.12
C GLU A 199 8.81 -2.37 -22.51
N LYS A 200 9.27 -3.61 -22.38
CA LYS A 200 10.59 -4.01 -22.86
C LYS A 200 10.52 -4.25 -24.36
N ILE A 201 11.32 -3.55 -25.12
CA ILE A 201 11.42 -3.70 -26.56
C ILE A 201 12.05 -5.07 -26.87
N GLY A 202 11.50 -5.79 -27.86
CA GLY A 202 12.07 -7.03 -28.40
C GLY A 202 11.68 -8.32 -27.67
N ILE A 203 10.76 -8.28 -26.70
CA ILE A 203 10.20 -9.49 -26.07
C ILE A 203 9.04 -10.00 -26.93
N MET A 204 9.28 -11.10 -27.67
CA MET A 204 8.24 -11.77 -28.47
C MET A 204 7.41 -12.77 -27.69
N PHE A 205 7.92 -13.30 -26.56
CA PHE A 205 7.25 -14.29 -25.71
C PHE A 205 7.33 -13.91 -24.24
N GLY A 206 6.24 -14.10 -23.51
CA GLY A 206 6.13 -13.77 -22.08
C GLY A 206 5.56 -12.36 -21.85
N ASN A 207 5.69 -11.84 -20.61
CA ASN A 207 5.17 -10.52 -20.27
C ASN A 207 6.23 -9.42 -20.55
N PRO A 208 6.00 -8.52 -21.49
CA PRO A 208 6.91 -7.42 -21.79
C PRO A 208 6.91 -6.32 -20.73
N GLU A 209 5.88 -6.26 -19.89
CA GLU A 209 5.73 -5.20 -18.90
C GLU A 209 6.82 -5.26 -17.81
N THR A 210 7.35 -4.11 -17.47
CA THR A 210 8.30 -3.95 -16.37
C THR A 210 8.08 -2.61 -15.68
N THR A 211 8.49 -2.50 -14.42
CA THR A 211 8.47 -1.25 -13.66
C THR A 211 9.77 -0.49 -13.84
N THR A 212 9.74 0.85 -13.67
CA THR A 212 10.92 1.73 -13.74
C THR A 212 11.83 1.56 -12.52
N GLY A 213 13.05 2.13 -12.56
CA GLY A 213 13.99 2.07 -11.42
C GLY A 213 14.76 0.77 -11.27
N GLY A 214 14.77 -0.09 -12.29
CA GLY A 214 15.50 -1.37 -12.29
C GLY A 214 14.82 -2.45 -11.44
N ASN A 215 15.62 -3.37 -10.90
CA ASN A 215 15.11 -4.53 -10.17
C ASN A 215 15.14 -4.37 -8.65
N ALA A 216 15.81 -3.37 -8.10
CA ALA A 216 16.03 -3.25 -6.67
C ALA A 216 14.71 -3.21 -5.88
N LEU A 217 13.75 -2.38 -6.30
CA LEU A 217 12.47 -2.26 -5.62
C LEU A 217 11.68 -3.57 -5.61
N LYS A 218 11.76 -4.37 -6.69
CA LYS A 218 11.13 -5.70 -6.76
C LYS A 218 11.63 -6.66 -5.69
N PHE A 219 12.90 -6.53 -5.28
CA PHE A 219 13.50 -7.35 -4.22
C PHE A 219 13.21 -6.80 -2.83
N TYR A 220 13.37 -5.48 -2.64
CA TYR A 220 13.21 -4.82 -1.34
C TYR A 220 11.75 -4.72 -0.90
N ALA A 221 10.81 -4.50 -1.81
CA ALA A 221 9.40 -4.43 -1.46
C ALA A 221 8.93 -5.72 -0.77
N SER A 222 8.25 -5.57 0.36
CA SER A 222 7.57 -6.67 1.06
C SER A 222 6.23 -6.99 0.41
N ILE A 223 5.55 -5.97 -0.12
CA ILE A 223 4.30 -6.09 -0.87
C ILE A 223 4.46 -5.40 -2.22
N ARG A 224 3.93 -6.03 -3.27
CA ARG A 224 3.82 -5.44 -4.60
C ARG A 224 2.40 -5.62 -5.11
N LEU A 225 1.80 -4.51 -5.51
CA LEU A 225 0.42 -4.43 -5.99
C LEU A 225 0.40 -4.01 -7.46
N ASP A 226 -0.22 -4.83 -8.29
CA ASP A 226 -0.56 -4.50 -9.68
C ASP A 226 -2.00 -4.00 -9.72
N ILE A 227 -2.19 -2.69 -9.96
CA ILE A 227 -3.50 -2.05 -9.99
C ILE A 227 -3.91 -1.74 -11.42
N ARG A 228 -5.11 -2.18 -11.80
CA ARG A 228 -5.64 -2.02 -13.17
C ARG A 228 -7.11 -1.64 -13.17
N ARG A 229 -7.48 -0.77 -14.10
CA ARG A 229 -8.91 -0.53 -14.40
C ARG A 229 -9.48 -1.74 -15.13
N SER A 230 -10.70 -2.09 -14.80
CA SER A 230 -11.44 -3.18 -15.41
C SER A 230 -12.59 -2.63 -16.27
N THR A 231 -13.68 -2.19 -15.65
CA THR A 231 -14.89 -1.77 -16.35
C THR A 231 -15.27 -0.35 -15.94
N GLN A 232 -15.77 0.45 -16.87
CA GLN A 232 -16.33 1.77 -16.57
C GLN A 232 -17.65 1.65 -15.84
N ILE A 233 -17.85 2.48 -14.83
CA ILE A 233 -19.13 2.62 -14.12
C ILE A 233 -19.82 3.85 -14.70
N LYS A 234 -21.04 3.65 -15.19
CA LYS A 234 -21.86 4.69 -15.84
C LYS A 234 -23.15 4.89 -15.06
N ASN A 235 -23.63 6.13 -15.02
CA ASN A 235 -24.97 6.43 -14.52
C ASN A 235 -26.06 6.07 -15.57
N SER A 236 -27.34 6.30 -15.23
CA SER A 236 -28.49 6.08 -16.12
C SER A 236 -28.40 6.80 -17.45
N ASP A 237 -27.71 7.94 -17.48
CA ASP A 237 -27.57 8.81 -18.66
C ASP A 237 -26.35 8.43 -19.52
N GLY A 238 -25.62 7.36 -19.13
CA GLY A 238 -24.45 6.86 -19.83
C GLY A 238 -23.15 7.61 -19.53
N VAL A 239 -23.17 8.58 -18.59
CA VAL A 239 -22.00 9.33 -18.16
C VAL A 239 -21.10 8.46 -17.29
N VAL A 240 -19.81 8.46 -17.58
CA VAL A 240 -18.82 7.70 -16.80
C VAL A 240 -18.61 8.37 -15.44
N MET A 241 -18.97 7.67 -14.37
CA MET A 241 -18.84 8.14 -12.99
C MET A 241 -17.64 7.58 -12.26
N GLY A 242 -17.03 6.53 -12.78
CA GLY A 242 -15.90 5.86 -12.14
C GLY A 242 -15.46 4.62 -12.90
N ASN A 243 -14.59 3.83 -12.26
CA ASN A 243 -14.13 2.56 -12.81
C ASN A 243 -14.14 1.48 -11.74
N LYS A 244 -14.50 0.27 -12.14
CA LYS A 244 -14.17 -0.92 -11.36
C LYS A 244 -12.66 -1.17 -11.48
N THR A 245 -12.01 -1.29 -10.35
CA THR A 245 -10.56 -1.42 -10.24
C THR A 245 -10.22 -2.78 -9.66
N ARG A 246 -9.19 -3.40 -10.23
CA ARG A 246 -8.65 -4.67 -9.79
C ARG A 246 -7.24 -4.46 -9.26
N VAL A 247 -6.96 -4.96 -8.05
CA VAL A 247 -5.64 -4.96 -7.43
C VAL A 247 -5.19 -6.39 -7.20
N LYS A 248 -4.11 -6.80 -7.88
CA LYS A 248 -3.49 -8.11 -7.69
C LYS A 248 -2.27 -7.98 -6.79
N ILE A 249 -2.22 -8.76 -5.73
CA ILE A 249 -1.07 -8.85 -4.83
C ILE A 249 -0.07 -9.81 -5.44
N VAL A 250 0.91 -9.30 -6.18
CA VAL A 250 1.89 -10.14 -6.90
C VAL A 250 3.05 -10.59 -6.02
N LYS A 251 3.27 -9.91 -4.89
CA LYS A 251 4.24 -10.27 -3.87
C LYS A 251 3.70 -9.89 -2.49
N ASN A 252 3.83 -10.80 -1.54
CA ASN A 252 3.50 -10.56 -0.14
C ASN A 252 4.46 -11.38 0.74
N LYS A 253 5.14 -10.71 1.69
CA LYS A 253 6.06 -11.35 2.64
C LYS A 253 5.45 -11.55 4.03
N VAL A 254 4.22 -11.06 4.25
CA VAL A 254 3.54 -11.14 5.55
C VAL A 254 2.31 -12.04 5.54
N ALA A 255 1.84 -12.43 4.35
CA ALA A 255 0.72 -13.34 4.14
C ALA A 255 0.84 -14.04 2.77
N PRO A 256 0.00 -15.05 2.44
CA PRO A 256 0.02 -15.68 1.12
C PRO A 256 -0.23 -14.68 -0.01
N PRO A 257 0.64 -14.67 -1.06
CA PRO A 257 0.50 -13.77 -2.21
C PRO A 257 -0.58 -14.26 -3.19
N PHE A 258 -0.72 -13.51 -4.30
CA PHE A 258 -1.58 -13.80 -5.47
C PHE A 258 -3.08 -13.66 -5.23
N LYS A 259 -3.48 -13.11 -4.07
CA LYS A 259 -4.86 -12.70 -3.85
C LYS A 259 -5.22 -11.50 -4.73
N LEU A 260 -6.52 -11.35 -4.95
CA LEU A 260 -7.12 -10.31 -5.78
C LEU A 260 -8.14 -9.55 -4.95
N ALA A 261 -8.13 -8.22 -5.05
CA ALA A 261 -9.19 -7.36 -4.56
C ALA A 261 -9.81 -6.59 -5.74
N GLU A 262 -11.13 -6.44 -5.72
CA GLU A 262 -11.85 -5.63 -6.70
C GLU A 262 -12.77 -4.65 -5.97
N PHE A 263 -12.72 -3.38 -6.38
CA PHE A 263 -13.54 -2.33 -5.82
C PHE A 263 -13.79 -1.22 -6.84
N ASP A 264 -14.80 -0.39 -6.56
CA ASP A 264 -15.12 0.75 -7.40
C ASP A 264 -14.31 1.97 -6.96
N ILE A 265 -13.66 2.66 -7.90
CA ILE A 265 -13.13 4.01 -7.71
C ILE A 265 -14.06 4.99 -8.43
N MET A 266 -14.75 5.82 -7.66
CA MET A 266 -15.65 6.85 -8.15
C MET A 266 -14.89 8.16 -8.35
N TYR A 267 -15.16 8.86 -9.45
CA TYR A 267 -14.50 10.13 -9.74
C TYR A 267 -14.90 11.20 -8.73
N GLY A 268 -13.90 11.83 -8.12
CA GLY A 268 -14.09 12.85 -7.08
C GLY A 268 -14.47 12.32 -5.68
N GLU A 269 -14.77 11.00 -5.54
CA GLU A 269 -15.10 10.37 -4.24
C GLU A 269 -14.07 9.32 -3.81
N GLY A 270 -13.28 8.77 -4.75
CA GLY A 270 -12.32 7.71 -4.48
C GLY A 270 -12.94 6.31 -4.34
N ILE A 271 -12.40 5.50 -3.45
CA ILE A 271 -12.87 4.12 -3.22
C ILE A 271 -14.27 4.12 -2.64
N SER A 272 -15.19 3.40 -3.27
CA SER A 272 -16.57 3.28 -2.84
C SER A 272 -16.72 2.28 -1.69
N LYS A 273 -16.46 2.70 -0.46
CA LYS A 273 -16.57 1.86 0.73
C LYS A 273 -17.94 1.20 0.85
N VAL A 274 -19.01 1.96 0.59
CA VAL A 274 -20.39 1.45 0.62
C VAL A 274 -20.60 0.33 -0.40
N GLY A 275 -20.02 0.49 -1.61
CA GLY A 275 -20.08 -0.54 -2.65
C GLY A 275 -19.41 -1.84 -2.22
N GLU A 276 -18.25 -1.76 -1.60
CA GLU A 276 -17.51 -2.93 -1.10
C GLU A 276 -18.30 -3.65 0.02
N ILE A 277 -18.86 -2.89 0.98
CA ILE A 277 -19.68 -3.46 2.05
C ILE A 277 -20.84 -4.26 1.48
N ILE A 278 -21.55 -3.73 0.47
CA ILE A 278 -22.66 -4.45 -0.17
C ILE A 278 -22.16 -5.75 -0.84
N ASP A 279 -21.09 -5.64 -1.62
CA ASP A 279 -20.58 -6.77 -2.39
C ASP A 279 -20.08 -7.89 -1.47
N HIS A 280 -19.30 -7.57 -0.45
CA HIS A 280 -18.81 -8.54 0.53
C HIS A 280 -19.93 -9.05 1.45
N ALA A 281 -20.92 -8.24 1.82
CA ALA A 281 -22.06 -8.70 2.60
C ALA A 281 -22.96 -9.68 1.83
N VAL A 282 -23.06 -9.53 0.51
CA VAL A 282 -23.73 -10.50 -0.35
C VAL A 282 -22.91 -11.78 -0.47
N GLU A 283 -21.59 -11.67 -0.64
CA GLU A 283 -20.67 -12.81 -0.74
C GLU A 283 -20.62 -13.63 0.56
N ALA A 284 -20.67 -12.95 1.71
CA ALA A 284 -20.72 -13.55 3.04
C ALA A 284 -22.15 -13.97 3.48
N GLU A 285 -23.15 -13.89 2.60
CA GLU A 285 -24.56 -14.22 2.87
C GLU A 285 -25.20 -13.41 4.02
N ILE A 286 -24.58 -12.30 4.44
CA ILE A 286 -25.14 -11.35 5.42
C ILE A 286 -26.30 -10.58 4.79
N ILE A 287 -26.14 -10.13 3.54
CA ILE A 287 -27.20 -9.55 2.71
C ILE A 287 -27.68 -10.62 1.73
N ASN A 288 -28.96 -10.92 1.77
CA ASN A 288 -29.59 -11.83 0.80
C ASN A 288 -29.89 -11.10 -0.49
N LYS A 289 -29.41 -11.66 -1.62
CA LYS A 289 -29.71 -11.16 -2.96
C LYS A 289 -30.57 -12.16 -3.71
N SER A 290 -31.78 -11.74 -4.09
CA SER A 290 -32.71 -12.53 -4.92
C SER A 290 -33.04 -11.74 -6.18
N GLY A 291 -32.49 -12.16 -7.33
CA GLY A 291 -32.58 -11.40 -8.56
C GLY A 291 -31.96 -10.00 -8.41
N SER A 292 -32.77 -8.96 -8.60
CA SER A 292 -32.37 -7.55 -8.40
C SER A 292 -32.63 -7.02 -6.99
N TRP A 293 -33.29 -7.79 -6.12
CA TRP A 293 -33.67 -7.37 -4.77
C TRP A 293 -32.62 -7.76 -3.74
N PHE A 294 -32.36 -6.82 -2.82
CA PHE A 294 -31.45 -7.00 -1.68
C PHE A 294 -32.26 -6.91 -0.39
N SER A 295 -31.97 -7.79 0.58
CA SER A 295 -32.61 -7.79 1.89
C SER A 295 -31.63 -8.16 2.98
N TYR A 296 -31.84 -7.59 4.17
CA TYR A 296 -31.05 -7.84 5.37
C TYR A 296 -32.02 -8.16 6.53
N GLU A 297 -31.83 -9.30 7.19
CA GLU A 297 -32.70 -9.80 8.29
C GLU A 297 -34.20 -9.73 7.96
N GLY A 298 -34.57 -10.11 6.72
CA GLY A 298 -35.95 -10.11 6.25
C GLY A 298 -36.46 -8.75 5.79
N THR A 299 -35.76 -7.65 6.05
CA THR A 299 -36.10 -6.30 5.62
C THR A 299 -35.57 -6.01 4.22
N LYS A 300 -36.38 -5.53 3.32
CA LYS A 300 -35.97 -5.13 1.96
C LYS A 300 -35.13 -3.85 2.02
N LEU A 301 -33.91 -3.91 1.48
CA LEU A 301 -33.01 -2.76 1.37
C LEU A 301 -33.25 -1.96 0.09
N GLY A 302 -33.59 -2.63 -1.03
CA GLY A 302 -33.85 -1.96 -2.29
C GLY A 302 -33.72 -2.88 -3.50
N GLN A 303 -34.10 -2.34 -4.67
CA GLN A 303 -33.93 -3.00 -5.95
C GLN A 303 -32.72 -2.39 -6.70
N GLY A 304 -31.76 -3.22 -7.03
CA GLY A 304 -30.50 -2.80 -7.65
C GLY A 304 -29.46 -2.30 -6.64
N ARG A 305 -28.18 -2.47 -7.02
CA ARG A 305 -27.02 -2.13 -6.16
C ARG A 305 -26.97 -0.63 -5.82
N ASP A 306 -27.33 0.24 -6.77
CA ASP A 306 -27.28 1.68 -6.57
C ASP A 306 -28.33 2.19 -5.58
N SER A 307 -29.54 1.58 -5.59
CA SER A 307 -30.58 1.88 -4.61
C SER A 307 -30.12 1.52 -3.21
N VAL A 308 -29.45 0.37 -3.04
CA VAL A 308 -28.90 -0.06 -1.74
C VAL A 308 -27.72 0.84 -1.31
N LYS A 309 -26.86 1.26 -2.26
CA LYS A 309 -25.80 2.24 -1.96
C LYS A 309 -26.37 3.55 -1.38
N ASN A 310 -27.42 4.08 -1.99
CA ASN A 310 -28.05 5.30 -1.52
C ASN A 310 -28.68 5.10 -0.12
N LEU A 311 -29.41 3.99 0.07
CA LEU A 311 -29.98 3.68 1.37
C LEU A 311 -28.92 3.57 2.48
N LEU A 312 -27.77 2.92 2.21
CA LEU A 312 -26.69 2.80 3.18
C LEU A 312 -25.95 4.13 3.42
N LYS A 313 -25.83 5.00 2.40
CA LYS A 313 -25.30 6.37 2.60
C LYS A 313 -26.19 7.19 3.55
N ASP A 314 -27.51 7.00 3.46
CA ASP A 314 -28.49 7.69 4.30
C ASP A 314 -28.68 7.03 5.68
N ASN A 315 -28.13 5.82 5.90
CA ASN A 315 -28.23 5.05 7.14
C ASN A 315 -26.84 4.62 7.66
N PRO A 316 -26.08 5.53 8.29
CA PRO A 316 -24.74 5.22 8.80
C PRO A 316 -24.71 4.08 9.85
N GLU A 317 -25.74 3.97 10.69
CA GLU A 317 -25.87 2.92 11.71
C GLU A 317 -25.97 1.52 11.10
N LEU A 318 -26.76 1.38 10.04
CA LEU A 318 -26.87 0.11 9.32
C LEU A 318 -25.55 -0.22 8.61
N MET A 319 -24.90 0.78 8.03
CA MET A 319 -23.60 0.62 7.37
C MET A 319 -22.54 0.13 8.36
N GLU A 320 -22.45 0.72 9.57
CA GLU A 320 -21.52 0.31 10.62
C GLU A 320 -21.82 -1.10 11.14
N THR A 321 -23.12 -1.43 11.28
CA THR A 321 -23.55 -2.79 11.67
C THR A 321 -23.09 -3.84 10.66
N LEU A 322 -23.26 -3.58 9.36
CA LEU A 322 -22.84 -4.48 8.29
C LEU A 322 -21.31 -4.60 8.24
N GLU A 323 -20.58 -3.48 8.40
CA GLU A 323 -19.11 -3.48 8.44
C GLU A 323 -18.57 -4.30 9.62
N THR A 324 -19.19 -4.17 10.80
CA THR A 324 -18.81 -4.93 12.00
C THR A 324 -19.03 -6.42 11.79
N LYS A 325 -20.21 -6.82 11.31
CA LYS A 325 -20.49 -8.23 11.00
C LYS A 325 -19.57 -8.80 9.94
N LEU A 326 -19.20 -8.01 8.93
CA LEU A 326 -18.23 -8.43 7.92
C LEU A 326 -16.84 -8.69 8.51
N LYS A 327 -16.38 -7.82 9.42
CA LYS A 327 -15.09 -8.00 10.11
C LYS A 327 -15.03 -9.22 11.03
N GLU A 328 -16.19 -9.69 11.51
CA GLU A 328 -16.29 -10.91 12.33
C GLU A 328 -16.25 -12.20 11.50
N VAL A 329 -16.68 -12.14 10.24
CA VAL A 329 -16.81 -13.31 9.36
C VAL A 329 -15.62 -13.46 8.42
N LEU A 330 -14.93 -12.39 8.08
CA LEU A 330 -13.83 -12.34 7.11
C LEU A 330 -12.47 -12.25 7.80
#